data_7219bff5382b729ef9c229b56b619bba
#
_entry.id   7219bff5382b729ef9c229b56b619bba
#
_cell.length_a   1.000
_cell.length_b   1.000
_cell.length_c   1.000
_cell.angle_alpha   90.00
_cell.angle_beta   90.00
_cell.angle_gamma   90.00
#
_symmetry.space_group_name_H-M   'P 1'
#
loop_
_entity.id
_entity.type
_entity.pdbx_description
1 polymer ?
#
loop_
_entity_poly.entity_id
_entity_poly.type
_entity_poly.pdbx_seq_one_letter_code
_entity_poly.pdbx_strand_id
1 'polypeptide(L)'
;VEIDRRERMTPLELDPDNCRFPDIVKPGDALIVFSKRSVINVAAELQGKGIECSMIYGALPYETRKAETERFLNGETKVVVATDAIGMGLNLPIKRVVFLETEKYDGYEIRLLKPEEVQQIAGRAGRKGIYEEGRFTACGGRKFIRQSMKMSPEEIDFARIRFPGFLVAVEGKLSGVMKRWNELETESLFLKTDIDQQIDLCLWLENHSDDKETIYRLINIPFNEKNDDILFLWKTLALRVAAENNIDLTREIEALAREKKRISGMTDTSQHIQQLEFLYQK
;
A
#
# COMPACT_ATOMS: atom_id res chain seq x y z
N VAL A 1 21.12 16.99 12.64
CA VAL A 1 20.59 16.37 11.40
C VAL A 1 21.12 17.19 10.24
N GLU A 2 21.85 16.56 9.33
CA GLU A 2 22.32 17.19 8.10
C GLU A 2 21.22 17.10 7.05
N ILE A 3 20.81 18.24 6.48
CA ILE A 3 19.74 18.30 5.47
C ILE A 3 20.40 18.47 4.11
N ASP A 4 20.42 17.40 3.30
CA ASP A 4 20.85 17.43 1.89
C ASP A 4 19.64 17.82 1.02
N ARG A 5 19.62 19.05 0.53
CA ARG A 5 18.58 19.56 -0.37
C ARG A 5 19.02 19.37 -1.81
N ARG A 6 18.32 18.48 -2.52
CA ARG A 6 18.57 18.20 -3.93
C ARG A 6 17.49 18.81 -4.81
N GLU A 7 17.90 19.49 -5.85
CA GLU A 7 16.98 19.99 -6.86
C GLU A 7 16.53 18.88 -7.80
N ARG A 8 15.33 19.02 -8.32
CA ARG A 8 14.81 18.13 -9.34
C ARG A 8 15.61 18.32 -10.64
N MET A 9 16.09 17.23 -11.23
CA MET A 9 16.97 17.26 -12.40
C MET A 9 16.22 17.43 -13.73
N THR A 10 14.91 17.16 -13.79
CA THR A 10 14.08 17.24 -14.98
C THR A 10 12.90 18.17 -14.69
N PRO A 11 12.62 19.20 -15.51
CA PRO A 11 11.46 20.07 -15.31
C PRO A 11 10.16 19.27 -15.23
N LEU A 12 9.21 19.78 -14.45
CA LEU A 12 7.89 19.18 -14.32
C LEU A 12 6.83 20.23 -14.59
N GLU A 13 6.09 20.07 -15.69
CA GLU A 13 5.17 21.07 -16.19
C GLU A 13 3.72 20.56 -16.24
N LEU A 14 2.78 21.50 -16.07
CA LEU A 14 1.37 21.21 -16.28
C LEU A 14 1.11 21.01 -17.78
N ASP A 15 0.58 19.83 -18.14
CA ASP A 15 0.19 19.56 -19.54
C ASP A 15 -0.87 20.59 -19.99
N PRO A 16 -0.67 21.27 -21.14
CA PRO A 16 -1.61 22.27 -21.64
C PRO A 16 -2.95 21.67 -22.07
N ASP A 17 -2.96 20.40 -22.50
CA ASP A 17 -4.13 19.75 -23.07
C ASP A 17 -5.23 19.56 -22.01
N ASN A 18 -6.48 19.70 -22.46
CA ASN A 18 -7.62 19.35 -21.61
C ASN A 18 -7.70 17.84 -21.45
N CYS A 19 -7.87 17.40 -20.19
CA CYS A 19 -7.97 15.99 -19.87
C CYS A 19 -9.41 15.50 -20.02
N ARG A 20 -9.62 14.60 -21.00
CA ARG A 20 -10.85 13.82 -21.11
C ARG A 20 -10.49 12.35 -21.26
N PHE A 21 -10.68 11.61 -20.18
CA PHE A 21 -10.46 10.17 -20.20
C PHE A 21 -11.61 9.47 -20.96
N PRO A 22 -11.31 8.45 -21.79
CA PRO A 22 -10.01 7.84 -22.05
C PRO A 22 -9.26 8.45 -23.26
N ASP A 23 -9.80 9.45 -23.96
CA ASP A 23 -9.27 9.95 -25.24
C ASP A 23 -7.90 10.64 -25.11
N ILE A 24 -7.56 11.12 -23.91
CA ILE A 24 -6.28 11.80 -23.64
C ILE A 24 -5.08 10.85 -23.53
N VAL A 25 -5.31 9.54 -23.34
CA VAL A 25 -4.27 8.57 -22.99
C VAL A 25 -3.22 8.45 -24.09
N LYS A 26 -1.94 8.58 -23.70
CA LYS A 26 -0.78 8.53 -24.60
C LYS A 26 0.26 7.53 -24.06
N PRO A 27 1.12 6.98 -24.91
CA PRO A 27 2.27 6.18 -24.46
C PRO A 27 3.15 6.95 -23.47
N GLY A 28 3.56 6.27 -22.39
CA GLY A 28 4.33 6.86 -21.29
C GLY A 28 3.48 7.49 -20.20
N ASP A 29 2.14 7.36 -20.27
CA ASP A 29 1.24 7.85 -19.22
C ASP A 29 1.18 6.91 -18.00
N ALA A 30 1.15 7.53 -16.82
CA ALA A 30 0.69 6.91 -15.58
C ALA A 30 -0.68 7.52 -15.21
N LEU A 31 -1.72 6.69 -15.21
CA LEU A 31 -3.08 7.07 -14.85
C LEU A 31 -3.30 6.77 -13.37
N ILE A 32 -3.63 7.79 -12.58
CA ILE A 32 -3.68 7.70 -11.12
C ILE A 32 -5.11 7.67 -10.62
N VAL A 33 -5.40 6.65 -9.85
CA VAL A 33 -6.65 6.43 -9.10
C VAL A 33 -6.31 5.96 -7.68
N PHE A 34 -7.28 5.89 -6.76
CA PHE A 34 -6.96 5.63 -5.35
C PHE A 34 -7.64 4.39 -4.76
N SER A 35 -8.17 3.51 -5.60
CA SER A 35 -8.65 2.21 -5.15
C SER A 35 -8.25 1.10 -6.13
N LYS A 36 -8.09 -0.13 -5.62
CA LYS A 36 -7.92 -1.32 -6.46
C LYS A 36 -9.05 -1.45 -7.48
N ARG A 37 -10.30 -1.20 -7.04
CA ARG A 37 -11.47 -1.27 -7.91
C ARG A 37 -11.37 -0.26 -9.06
N SER A 38 -10.96 0.97 -8.77
CA SER A 38 -10.73 2.00 -9.80
C SER A 38 -9.63 1.58 -10.78
N VAL A 39 -8.51 0.98 -10.29
CA VAL A 39 -7.44 0.47 -11.17
C VAL A 39 -7.99 -0.55 -12.16
N ILE A 40 -8.75 -1.53 -11.69
CA ILE A 40 -9.33 -2.59 -12.51
C ILE A 40 -10.33 -2.00 -13.53
N ASN A 41 -11.20 -1.09 -13.09
CA ASN A 41 -12.20 -0.46 -13.96
C ASN A 41 -11.53 0.35 -15.08
N VAL A 42 -10.53 1.17 -14.76
CA VAL A 42 -9.77 1.96 -15.74
C VAL A 42 -9.03 1.05 -16.72
N ALA A 43 -8.40 -0.03 -16.21
CA ALA A 43 -7.72 -1.01 -17.08
C ALA A 43 -8.68 -1.70 -18.04
N ALA A 44 -9.87 -2.10 -17.56
CA ALA A 44 -10.90 -2.72 -18.41
C ALA A 44 -11.41 -1.75 -19.49
N GLU A 45 -11.61 -0.46 -19.17
CA GLU A 45 -12.01 0.56 -20.13
C GLU A 45 -10.93 0.79 -21.22
N LEU A 46 -9.65 0.83 -20.83
CA LEU A 46 -8.53 0.91 -21.76
C LEU A 46 -8.46 -0.33 -22.66
N GLN A 47 -8.61 -1.51 -22.10
CA GLN A 47 -8.64 -2.78 -22.87
C GLN A 47 -9.77 -2.79 -23.89
N GLY A 48 -10.96 -2.28 -23.53
CA GLY A 48 -12.08 -2.11 -24.43
C GLY A 48 -11.78 -1.19 -25.64
N LYS A 49 -10.77 -0.32 -25.51
CA LYS A 49 -10.24 0.53 -26.59
C LYS A 49 -8.98 -0.03 -27.27
N GLY A 50 -8.57 -1.25 -26.94
CA GLY A 50 -7.37 -1.89 -27.49
C GLY A 50 -6.06 -1.33 -26.90
N ILE A 51 -6.10 -0.66 -25.75
CA ILE A 51 -4.93 -0.14 -25.05
C ILE A 51 -4.57 -1.10 -23.91
N GLU A 52 -3.47 -1.81 -24.06
CA GLU A 52 -2.92 -2.63 -22.99
C GLU A 52 -2.18 -1.76 -21.98
N CYS A 53 -2.40 -2.04 -20.67
CA CYS A 53 -1.77 -1.32 -19.59
C CYS A 53 -1.23 -2.26 -18.51
N SER A 54 -0.22 -1.81 -17.79
CA SER A 54 0.24 -2.42 -16.53
C SER A 54 -0.56 -1.87 -15.37
N MET A 55 -0.82 -2.70 -14.35
CA MET A 55 -1.58 -2.33 -13.17
C MET A 55 -0.69 -2.38 -11.91
N ILE A 56 -0.64 -1.28 -11.13
CA ILE A 56 0.18 -1.18 -9.92
C ILE A 56 -0.63 -0.59 -8.78
N TYR A 57 -0.87 -1.38 -7.72
CA TYR A 57 -1.54 -0.91 -6.50
C TYR A 57 -0.94 -1.56 -5.24
N GLY A 58 -1.21 -0.99 -4.06
CA GLY A 58 -0.54 -1.34 -2.82
C GLY A 58 -0.65 -2.81 -2.43
N ALA A 59 -1.82 -3.43 -2.61
CA ALA A 59 -2.10 -4.82 -2.25
C ALA A 59 -1.59 -5.86 -3.27
N LEU A 60 -0.92 -5.44 -4.37
CA LEU A 60 -0.34 -6.40 -5.32
C LEU A 60 0.76 -7.24 -4.65
N PRO A 61 0.74 -8.57 -4.80
CA PRO A 61 1.85 -9.42 -4.43
C PRO A 61 3.15 -8.98 -5.11
N TYR A 62 4.28 -9.18 -4.44
CA TYR A 62 5.58 -8.71 -4.92
C TYR A 62 5.90 -9.21 -6.34
N GLU A 63 5.71 -10.50 -6.62
CA GLU A 63 6.00 -11.09 -7.93
C GLU A 63 5.12 -10.51 -9.04
N THR A 64 3.83 -10.31 -8.76
CA THR A 64 2.90 -9.70 -9.72
C THR A 64 3.28 -8.24 -9.97
N ARG A 65 3.61 -7.48 -8.92
CA ARG A 65 4.08 -6.09 -9.05
C ARG A 65 5.35 -6.00 -9.87
N LYS A 66 6.29 -6.92 -9.65
CA LYS A 66 7.53 -7.03 -10.42
C LYS A 66 7.23 -7.30 -11.90
N ALA A 67 6.40 -8.29 -12.20
CA ALA A 67 5.99 -8.62 -13.57
C ALA A 67 5.32 -7.43 -14.28
N GLU A 68 4.36 -6.74 -13.64
CA GLU A 68 3.70 -5.57 -14.21
C GLU A 68 4.68 -4.40 -14.43
N THR A 69 5.65 -4.24 -13.52
CA THR A 69 6.73 -3.26 -13.67
C THR A 69 7.63 -3.58 -14.88
N GLU A 70 8.03 -4.84 -15.04
CA GLU A 70 8.85 -5.31 -16.14
C GLU A 70 8.13 -5.17 -17.49
N ARG A 71 6.85 -5.49 -17.58
CA ARG A 71 6.04 -5.30 -18.79
C ARG A 71 6.06 -3.83 -19.27
N PHE A 72 5.95 -2.87 -18.33
CA PHE A 72 6.02 -1.45 -18.67
C PHE A 72 7.46 -1.03 -19.03
N LEU A 73 8.48 -1.52 -18.33
CA LEU A 73 9.89 -1.23 -18.61
C LEU A 73 10.33 -1.75 -19.98
N ASN A 74 9.86 -2.94 -20.36
CA ASN A 74 10.18 -3.58 -21.65
C ASN A 74 9.33 -3.02 -22.80
N GLY A 75 8.37 -2.13 -22.51
CA GLY A 75 7.49 -1.53 -23.53
C GLY A 75 6.41 -2.46 -24.05
N GLU A 76 6.17 -3.61 -23.42
CA GLU A 76 5.04 -4.50 -23.70
C GLU A 76 3.72 -3.78 -23.45
N THR A 77 3.66 -3.02 -22.36
CA THR A 77 2.59 -2.04 -22.10
C THR A 77 3.15 -0.64 -22.16
N LYS A 78 2.39 0.30 -22.72
CA LYS A 78 2.82 1.69 -22.89
C LYS A 78 2.16 2.66 -21.90
N VAL A 79 1.24 2.15 -21.11
CA VAL A 79 0.47 2.90 -20.11
C VAL A 79 0.49 2.11 -18.80
N VAL A 80 0.57 2.81 -17.68
CA VAL A 80 0.40 2.21 -16.37
C VAL A 80 -0.80 2.83 -15.66
N VAL A 81 -1.66 2.00 -15.07
CA VAL A 81 -2.75 2.42 -14.18
C VAL A 81 -2.32 2.10 -12.76
N ALA A 82 -2.27 3.11 -11.89
CA ALA A 82 -1.72 2.91 -10.57
C ALA A 82 -2.45 3.70 -9.47
N THR A 83 -2.27 3.25 -8.23
CA THR A 83 -2.57 4.05 -7.05
C THR A 83 -1.34 4.89 -6.64
N ASP A 84 -1.42 5.55 -5.48
CA ASP A 84 -0.28 6.21 -4.85
C ASP A 84 0.92 5.29 -4.58
N ALA A 85 0.75 3.97 -4.68
CA ALA A 85 1.85 2.98 -4.65
C ALA A 85 2.96 3.28 -5.67
N ILE A 86 2.64 3.97 -6.79
CA ILE A 86 3.64 4.42 -7.77
C ILE A 86 4.57 5.50 -7.20
N GLY A 87 4.12 6.22 -6.19
CA GLY A 87 4.84 7.32 -5.54
C GLY A 87 6.10 6.87 -4.77
N MET A 88 6.25 5.59 -4.45
CA MET A 88 7.37 5.06 -3.65
C MET A 88 7.98 3.80 -4.26
N GLY A 89 9.32 3.74 -4.26
CA GLY A 89 10.08 2.52 -4.55
C GLY A 89 10.13 2.05 -6.01
N LEU A 90 9.40 2.68 -6.94
CA LEU A 90 9.37 2.27 -8.34
C LEU A 90 10.06 3.32 -9.24
N ASN A 91 10.97 2.83 -10.09
CA ASN A 91 11.71 3.67 -11.03
C ASN A 91 11.23 3.40 -12.48
N LEU A 92 10.02 3.89 -12.80
CA LEU A 92 9.38 3.70 -14.10
C LEU A 92 9.69 4.84 -15.07
N PRO A 93 9.79 4.59 -16.39
CA PRO A 93 9.97 5.62 -17.40
C PRO A 93 8.63 6.31 -17.73
N ILE A 94 8.09 7.05 -16.74
CA ILE A 94 6.85 7.78 -16.89
C ILE A 94 7.14 9.13 -17.55
N LYS A 95 6.45 9.42 -18.66
CA LYS A 95 6.51 10.70 -19.34
C LYS A 95 5.53 11.70 -18.70
N ARG A 96 4.30 11.24 -18.43
CA ARG A 96 3.23 12.09 -17.92
C ARG A 96 2.42 11.35 -16.84
N VAL A 97 2.09 12.08 -15.77
CA VAL A 97 1.16 11.64 -14.73
C VAL A 97 -0.21 12.28 -14.96
N VAL A 98 -1.25 11.48 -15.02
CA VAL A 98 -2.64 11.90 -15.23
C VAL A 98 -3.48 11.47 -14.03
N PHE A 99 -3.90 12.42 -13.22
CA PHE A 99 -4.81 12.15 -12.11
C PHE A 99 -6.24 12.01 -12.65
N LEU A 100 -6.81 10.81 -12.54
CA LEU A 100 -8.22 10.55 -12.85
C LEU A 100 -9.10 10.83 -11.63
N GLU A 101 -8.56 10.66 -10.44
CA GLU A 101 -9.20 10.95 -9.14
C GLU A 101 -8.32 11.95 -8.36
N THR A 102 -8.95 12.80 -7.54
CA THR A 102 -8.27 13.77 -6.66
C THR A 102 -8.61 13.57 -5.20
N GLU A 103 -9.40 12.53 -4.89
CA GLU A 103 -9.80 12.13 -3.55
C GLU A 103 -9.36 10.69 -3.29
N LYS A 104 -9.08 10.39 -2.03
CA LYS A 104 -8.74 9.03 -1.58
C LYS A 104 -9.35 8.72 -0.23
N TYR A 105 -9.61 7.44 0.02
CA TYR A 105 -9.92 6.94 1.35
C TYR A 105 -8.61 6.74 2.13
N ASP A 106 -8.48 7.36 3.30
CA ASP A 106 -7.26 7.32 4.11
C ASP A 106 -7.29 6.29 5.25
N GLY A 107 -8.33 5.47 5.29
CA GLY A 107 -8.59 4.49 6.35
C GLY A 107 -9.75 4.91 7.27
N TYR A 108 -10.12 6.19 7.25
CA TYR A 108 -11.19 6.76 8.09
C TYR A 108 -12.27 7.44 7.24
N GLU A 109 -11.88 8.30 6.30
CA GLU A 109 -12.79 9.08 5.46
C GLU A 109 -12.26 9.27 4.03
N ILE A 110 -13.14 9.69 3.14
CA ILE A 110 -12.76 10.13 1.79
C ILE A 110 -12.36 11.60 1.90
N ARG A 111 -11.13 11.91 1.52
CA ARG A 111 -10.60 13.27 1.54
C ARG A 111 -9.85 13.63 0.26
N LEU A 112 -9.72 14.91 0.00
CA LEU A 112 -8.83 15.41 -1.04
C LEU A 112 -7.37 14.98 -0.77
N LEU A 113 -6.60 14.83 -1.83
CA LEU A 113 -5.17 14.61 -1.75
C LEU A 113 -4.49 15.77 -1.04
N LYS A 114 -3.49 15.46 -0.22
CA LYS A 114 -2.62 16.48 0.35
C LYS A 114 -1.63 16.99 -0.70
N PRO A 115 -1.12 18.24 -0.58
CA PRO A 115 -0.14 18.79 -1.53
C PRO A 115 1.09 17.90 -1.71
N GLU A 116 1.64 17.34 -0.64
CA GLU A 116 2.79 16.44 -0.67
C GLU A 116 2.50 15.13 -1.41
N GLU A 117 1.28 14.58 -1.29
CA GLU A 117 0.86 13.39 -2.04
C GLU A 117 0.82 13.69 -3.54
N VAL A 118 0.24 14.84 -3.92
CA VAL A 118 0.21 15.29 -5.32
C VAL A 118 1.62 15.48 -5.86
N GLN A 119 2.49 16.16 -5.12
CA GLN A 119 3.88 16.44 -5.53
C GLN A 119 4.69 15.14 -5.66
N GLN A 120 4.54 14.20 -4.73
CA GLN A 120 5.22 12.92 -4.73
C GLN A 120 4.82 12.07 -5.95
N ILE A 121 3.53 12.01 -6.25
CA ILE A 121 2.99 11.23 -7.39
C ILE A 121 3.36 11.91 -8.71
N ALA A 122 3.05 13.20 -8.87
CA ALA A 122 3.40 13.97 -10.07
C ALA A 122 4.91 13.97 -10.32
N GLY A 123 5.70 13.98 -9.25
CA GLY A 123 7.15 13.91 -9.29
C GLY A 123 7.72 12.68 -9.98
N ARG A 124 6.94 11.65 -10.23
CA ARG A 124 7.36 10.45 -10.98
C ARG A 124 7.45 10.65 -12.47
N ALA A 125 6.85 11.70 -13.03
CA ALA A 125 7.01 12.02 -14.44
C ALA A 125 8.39 12.61 -14.75
N GLY A 126 8.90 12.40 -15.96
CA GLY A 126 10.14 13.01 -16.43
C GLY A 126 11.41 12.37 -15.88
N ARG A 127 11.56 11.05 -16.07
CA ARG A 127 12.78 10.34 -15.65
C ARG A 127 14.01 10.90 -16.36
N LYS A 128 15.03 11.34 -15.58
CA LYS A 128 16.31 11.83 -16.10
C LYS A 128 16.97 10.79 -17.01
N GLY A 129 17.49 11.25 -18.13
CA GLY A 129 18.18 10.41 -19.14
C GLY A 129 17.23 9.69 -20.10
N ILE A 130 15.89 9.81 -19.90
CA ILE A 130 14.88 9.27 -20.81
C ILE A 130 14.03 10.40 -21.39
N TYR A 131 13.64 11.37 -20.56
CA TYR A 131 12.82 12.51 -20.97
C TYR A 131 13.49 13.83 -20.58
N GLU A 132 13.36 14.83 -21.44
CA GLU A 132 13.85 16.18 -21.19
C GLU A 132 12.95 16.92 -20.19
N GLU A 133 11.65 16.61 -20.18
CA GLU A 133 10.63 17.16 -19.28
C GLU A 133 9.67 16.08 -18.81
N GLY A 134 9.11 16.26 -17.62
CA GLY A 134 7.96 15.51 -17.12
C GLY A 134 6.70 16.35 -17.20
N ARG A 135 5.55 15.72 -17.39
CA ARG A 135 4.26 16.41 -17.42
C ARG A 135 3.28 15.82 -16.41
N PHE A 136 2.37 16.67 -15.94
CA PHE A 136 1.27 16.24 -15.10
C PHE A 136 -0.03 16.93 -15.50
N THR A 137 -1.17 16.29 -15.28
CA THR A 137 -2.51 16.85 -15.49
C THR A 137 -3.54 16.11 -14.66
N ALA A 138 -4.79 16.57 -14.70
CA ALA A 138 -5.91 15.86 -14.07
C ALA A 138 -7.17 15.97 -14.94
N CYS A 139 -7.94 14.88 -15.04
CA CYS A 139 -9.22 14.85 -15.75
C CYS A 139 -10.38 15.43 -14.91
N GLY A 140 -10.16 15.57 -13.61
CA GLY A 140 -11.01 16.32 -12.69
C GLY A 140 -10.13 17.10 -11.71
N GLY A 141 -10.59 18.25 -11.21
CA GLY A 141 -9.83 19.01 -10.21
C GLY A 141 -8.49 19.58 -10.68
N ARG A 142 -8.29 19.84 -11.98
CA ARG A 142 -7.02 20.34 -12.55
C ARG A 142 -6.49 21.60 -11.85
N LYS A 143 -7.40 22.51 -11.43
CA LYS A 143 -7.02 23.71 -10.68
C LYS A 143 -6.43 23.35 -9.32
N PHE A 144 -7.04 22.39 -8.63
CA PHE A 144 -6.58 21.86 -7.36
C PHE A 144 -5.18 21.25 -7.50
N ILE A 145 -4.97 20.32 -8.45
CA ILE A 145 -3.66 19.69 -8.69
C ILE A 145 -2.58 20.75 -9.00
N ARG A 146 -2.89 21.75 -9.83
CA ARG A 146 -1.97 22.85 -10.12
C ARG A 146 -1.61 23.68 -8.89
N GLN A 147 -2.57 23.92 -8.01
CA GLN A 147 -2.33 24.65 -6.76
C GLN A 147 -1.49 23.82 -5.79
N SER A 148 -1.81 22.55 -5.59
CA SER A 148 -1.07 21.63 -4.72
C SER A 148 0.41 21.52 -5.13
N MET A 149 0.71 21.56 -6.41
CA MET A 149 2.11 21.54 -6.90
C MET A 149 2.93 22.77 -6.50
N LYS A 150 2.28 23.86 -6.09
CA LYS A 150 2.93 25.12 -5.69
C LYS A 150 2.96 25.34 -4.18
N MET A 151 2.23 24.51 -3.44
CA MET A 151 2.19 24.62 -1.97
C MET A 151 3.43 24.03 -1.34
N SER A 152 3.88 24.63 -0.25
CA SER A 152 4.90 24.01 0.61
C SER A 152 4.27 22.83 1.35
N PRO A 153 5.02 21.71 1.57
CA PRO A 153 4.58 20.64 2.45
C PRO A 153 4.23 21.18 3.84
N GLU A 154 3.24 20.55 4.48
CA GLU A 154 2.94 20.83 5.89
C GLU A 154 4.16 20.51 6.77
N GLU A 155 4.41 21.30 7.78
CA GLU A 155 5.41 21.00 8.79
C GLU A 155 4.98 19.75 9.58
N ILE A 156 5.94 18.92 9.95
CA ILE A 156 5.70 17.74 10.76
C ILE A 156 5.78 18.16 12.22
N ASP A 157 4.65 18.24 12.91
CA ASP A 157 4.56 18.61 14.31
C ASP A 157 5.01 17.50 15.25
N PHE A 158 4.85 16.24 14.81
CA PHE A 158 5.21 15.05 15.61
C PHE A 158 5.60 13.86 14.73
N ALA A 159 6.40 12.98 15.28
CA ALA A 159 6.74 11.68 14.68
C ALA A 159 5.99 10.57 15.41
N ARG A 160 5.40 9.64 14.63
CA ARG A 160 4.79 8.42 15.21
C ARG A 160 5.86 7.35 15.43
N ILE A 161 5.94 6.85 16.66
CA ILE A 161 6.83 5.77 17.03
C ILE A 161 6.04 4.48 17.26
N ARG A 162 6.57 3.38 16.72
CA ARG A 162 6.05 2.03 16.92
C ARG A 162 6.81 1.32 18.03
N PHE A 163 6.24 0.24 18.56
CA PHE A 163 6.95 -0.62 19.49
C PHE A 163 8.28 -1.08 18.88
N PRO A 164 9.42 -0.81 19.53
CA PRO A 164 10.73 -1.12 18.96
C PRO A 164 11.02 -2.62 19.03
N GLY A 165 11.35 -3.24 17.88
CA GLY A 165 11.61 -4.69 17.80
C GLY A 165 12.72 -5.20 18.71
N PHE A 166 13.73 -4.38 19.03
CA PHE A 166 14.80 -4.79 19.95
C PHE A 166 14.29 -5.06 21.39
N LEU A 167 13.12 -4.54 21.78
CA LEU A 167 12.53 -4.81 23.09
C LEU A 167 12.00 -6.25 23.24
N VAL A 168 11.89 -7.01 22.16
CA VAL A 168 11.57 -8.44 22.20
C VAL A 168 12.60 -9.24 23.01
N ALA A 169 13.86 -8.80 23.00
CA ALA A 169 14.95 -9.41 23.77
C ALA A 169 14.89 -9.14 25.28
N VAL A 170 14.04 -8.22 25.75
CA VAL A 170 13.89 -7.92 27.19
C VAL A 170 13.30 -9.13 27.92
N GLU A 171 13.82 -9.44 29.11
CA GLU A 171 13.33 -10.54 29.93
C GLU A 171 11.84 -10.40 30.28
N GLY A 172 11.15 -11.54 30.45
CA GLY A 172 9.73 -11.61 30.78
C GLY A 172 8.83 -11.86 29.57
N LYS A 173 7.53 -11.82 29.79
CA LYS A 173 6.53 -11.99 28.73
C LYS A 173 6.50 -10.78 27.81
N LEU A 174 6.38 -11.01 26.49
CA LEU A 174 6.36 -9.94 25.49
C LEU A 174 5.19 -8.98 25.71
N SER A 175 4.00 -9.50 26.05
CA SER A 175 2.83 -8.68 26.39
C SER A 175 3.09 -7.73 27.55
N GLY A 176 3.83 -8.18 28.59
CA GLY A 176 4.24 -7.34 29.71
C GLY A 176 5.19 -6.22 29.30
N VAL A 177 6.16 -6.52 28.44
CA VAL A 177 7.09 -5.53 27.88
C VAL A 177 6.35 -4.51 27.03
N MET A 178 5.40 -4.96 26.19
CA MET A 178 4.58 -4.08 25.34
C MET A 178 3.70 -3.15 26.18
N LYS A 179 3.02 -3.68 27.21
CA LYS A 179 2.22 -2.87 28.15
C LYS A 179 3.08 -1.82 28.84
N ARG A 180 4.25 -2.20 29.34
CA ARG A 180 5.16 -1.27 30.00
C ARG A 180 5.65 -0.18 29.06
N TRP A 181 5.98 -0.53 27.80
CA TRP A 181 6.32 0.45 26.79
C TRP A 181 5.16 1.42 26.50
N ASN A 182 3.92 0.89 26.44
CA ASN A 182 2.73 1.70 26.17
C ASN A 182 2.46 2.72 27.29
N GLU A 183 2.76 2.38 28.55
CA GLU A 183 2.63 3.25 29.71
C GLU A 183 3.71 4.36 29.82
N LEU A 184 4.88 4.19 29.19
CA LEU A 184 5.95 5.18 29.25
C LEU A 184 5.50 6.48 28.59
N GLU A 185 5.76 7.60 29.25
CA GLU A 185 5.56 8.91 28.64
C GLU A 185 6.57 9.18 27.51
N THR A 186 6.16 9.94 26.52
CA THR A 186 7.02 10.39 25.42
C THR A 186 7.08 11.90 25.40
N GLU A 187 8.18 12.44 24.88
CA GLU A 187 8.27 13.87 24.61
C GLU A 187 7.20 14.28 23.59
N SER A 188 6.78 15.55 23.64
CA SER A 188 5.68 16.09 22.80
C SER A 188 5.87 15.93 21.29
N LEU A 189 7.12 15.77 20.84
CA LEU A 189 7.45 15.52 19.43
C LEU A 189 7.17 14.09 18.96
N PHE A 190 6.87 13.17 19.89
CA PHE A 190 6.65 11.76 19.57
C PHE A 190 5.29 11.30 20.05
N LEU A 191 4.53 10.68 19.14
CA LEU A 191 3.28 10.00 19.46
C LEU A 191 3.46 8.49 19.26
N LYS A 192 3.11 7.71 20.27
CA LYS A 192 3.06 6.25 20.10
C LYS A 192 1.93 5.86 19.19
N THR A 193 2.17 4.84 18.36
CA THR A 193 1.07 4.16 17.68
C THR A 193 0.27 3.37 18.69
N ASP A 194 -1.04 3.32 18.51
CA ASP A 194 -1.89 2.41 19.28
C ASP A 194 -1.46 0.96 19.01
N ILE A 195 -1.19 0.23 20.07
CA ILE A 195 -0.78 -1.19 20.06
C ILE A 195 -1.66 -2.07 20.95
N ASP A 196 -2.79 -1.57 21.42
CA ASP A 196 -3.65 -2.31 22.36
C ASP A 196 -4.07 -3.66 21.78
N GLN A 197 -4.38 -3.67 20.51
CA GLN A 197 -4.74 -4.88 19.81
C GLN A 197 -3.57 -5.86 19.63
N GLN A 198 -2.38 -5.37 19.29
CA GLN A 198 -1.18 -6.22 19.27
C GLN A 198 -0.92 -6.82 20.66
N ILE A 199 -1.21 -6.09 21.74
CA ILE A 199 -1.11 -6.60 23.12
C ILE A 199 -2.11 -7.72 23.34
N ASP A 200 -3.36 -7.58 22.89
CA ASP A 200 -4.40 -8.61 23.03
C ASP A 200 -4.06 -9.88 22.24
N LEU A 201 -3.60 -9.73 21.01
CA LEU A 201 -3.13 -10.84 20.19
C LEU A 201 -1.89 -11.52 20.79
N CYS A 202 -0.97 -10.73 21.36
CA CYS A 202 0.21 -11.24 22.07
C CYS A 202 -0.17 -12.06 23.28
N LEU A 203 -1.06 -11.54 24.14
CA LEU A 203 -1.59 -12.26 25.32
C LEU A 203 -2.24 -13.59 24.92
N TRP A 204 -2.99 -13.59 23.82
CA TRP A 204 -3.63 -14.79 23.33
C TRP A 204 -2.59 -15.82 22.83
N LEU A 205 -1.57 -15.39 22.08
CA LEU A 205 -0.50 -16.27 21.59
C LEU A 205 0.40 -16.81 22.71
N GLU A 206 0.67 -16.04 23.75
CA GLU A 206 1.48 -16.47 24.92
C GLU A 206 0.86 -17.64 25.70
N ASN A 207 -0.41 -17.98 25.48
CA ASN A 207 -1.02 -19.20 26.01
C ASN A 207 -0.68 -20.45 25.15
N HIS A 208 -0.06 -20.26 23.98
CA HIS A 208 0.18 -21.33 23.02
C HIS A 208 1.66 -21.45 22.62
N SER A 209 2.49 -20.44 22.89
CA SER A 209 3.93 -20.44 22.58
C SER A 209 4.69 -19.51 23.51
N ASP A 210 5.92 -19.90 23.86
CA ASP A 210 6.88 -19.08 24.61
C ASP A 210 7.89 -18.37 23.69
N ASP A 211 7.86 -18.62 22.37
CA ASP A 211 8.76 -18.01 21.40
C ASP A 211 8.33 -16.58 21.06
N LYS A 212 8.96 -15.62 21.77
CA LYS A 212 8.68 -14.19 21.63
C LYS A 212 8.96 -13.65 20.22
N GLU A 213 9.96 -14.16 19.53
CA GLU A 213 10.29 -13.73 18.17
C GLU A 213 9.18 -14.13 17.19
N THR A 214 8.73 -15.37 17.26
CA THR A 214 7.60 -15.83 16.45
C THR A 214 6.32 -15.08 16.80
N ILE A 215 6.00 -14.89 18.10
CA ILE A 215 4.85 -14.09 18.54
C ILE A 215 4.93 -12.68 17.96
N TYR A 216 6.10 -12.00 18.09
CA TYR A 216 6.29 -10.64 17.60
C TYR A 216 6.10 -10.53 16.06
N ARG A 217 6.62 -11.50 15.31
CA ARG A 217 6.39 -11.54 13.87
C ARG A 217 4.92 -11.69 13.52
N LEU A 218 4.21 -12.60 14.18
CA LEU A 218 2.80 -12.87 13.93
C LEU A 218 1.91 -11.65 14.22
N ILE A 219 2.07 -10.98 15.38
CA ILE A 219 1.25 -9.82 15.74
C ILE A 219 1.52 -8.57 14.89
N ASN A 220 2.65 -8.51 14.18
CA ASN A 220 2.96 -7.43 13.25
C ASN A 220 2.49 -7.70 11.82
N ILE A 221 1.82 -8.81 11.58
CA ILE A 221 1.17 -9.11 10.30
C ILE A 221 -0.05 -8.21 10.16
N PRO A 222 -0.11 -7.28 9.18
CA PRO A 222 -1.28 -6.43 9.00
C PRO A 222 -2.46 -7.24 8.45
N PHE A 223 -3.62 -7.13 9.11
CA PHE A 223 -4.88 -7.68 8.64
C PHE A 223 -6.05 -6.86 9.20
N ASN A 224 -7.24 -7.04 8.65
CA ASN A 224 -8.43 -6.39 9.16
C ASN A 224 -9.04 -7.24 10.30
N GLU A 225 -8.65 -6.93 11.52
CA GLU A 225 -9.06 -7.63 12.72
C GLU A 225 -10.53 -7.42 13.12
N LYS A 226 -11.17 -6.38 12.60
CA LYS A 226 -12.62 -6.14 12.77
C LYS A 226 -13.46 -7.11 11.93
N ASN A 227 -12.83 -7.86 11.05
CA ASN A 227 -13.46 -8.93 10.29
C ASN A 227 -13.24 -10.26 11.02
N ASP A 228 -14.30 -10.81 11.63
CA ASP A 228 -14.25 -12.04 12.42
C ASP A 228 -13.71 -13.24 11.62
N ASP A 229 -14.01 -13.32 10.33
CA ASP A 229 -13.53 -14.40 9.46
C ASP A 229 -12.01 -14.31 9.26
N ILE A 230 -11.50 -13.10 9.06
CA ILE A 230 -10.06 -12.86 8.88
C ILE A 230 -9.32 -13.08 10.21
N LEU A 231 -9.88 -12.62 11.32
CA LEU A 231 -9.32 -12.85 12.66
C LEU A 231 -9.29 -14.36 12.99
N PHE A 232 -10.34 -15.09 12.67
CA PHE A 232 -10.38 -16.56 12.85
C PHE A 232 -9.29 -17.24 12.00
N LEU A 233 -9.17 -16.84 10.72
CA LEU A 233 -8.14 -17.36 9.83
C LEU A 233 -6.73 -17.07 10.35
N TRP A 234 -6.49 -15.82 10.78
CA TRP A 234 -5.22 -15.44 11.38
C TRP A 234 -4.89 -16.28 12.62
N LYS A 235 -5.84 -16.42 13.55
CA LYS A 235 -5.67 -17.25 14.75
C LYS A 235 -5.33 -18.70 14.41
N THR A 236 -6.03 -19.27 13.43
CA THR A 236 -5.80 -20.66 13.00
C THR A 236 -4.39 -20.85 12.43
N LEU A 237 -3.94 -19.93 11.57
CA LEU A 237 -2.59 -19.97 10.99
C LEU A 237 -1.52 -19.69 12.05
N ALA A 238 -1.75 -18.71 12.94
CA ALA A 238 -0.80 -18.35 13.98
C ALA A 238 -0.55 -19.50 14.96
N LEU A 239 -1.57 -20.28 15.35
CA LEU A 239 -1.38 -21.48 16.17
C LEU A 239 -0.53 -22.53 15.48
N ARG A 240 -0.71 -22.75 14.20
CA ARG A 240 0.09 -23.71 13.43
C ARG A 240 1.55 -23.27 13.33
N VAL A 241 1.80 -21.99 13.00
CA VAL A 241 3.15 -21.42 12.99
C VAL A 241 3.82 -21.52 14.35
N ALA A 242 3.08 -21.27 15.44
CA ALA A 242 3.60 -21.35 16.79
C ALA A 242 3.90 -22.80 17.25
N ALA A 243 3.17 -23.79 16.72
CA ALA A 243 3.36 -25.21 17.05
C ALA A 243 4.41 -25.93 16.22
N GLU A 244 4.60 -25.50 14.95
CA GLU A 244 5.46 -26.17 13.97
C GLU A 244 6.44 -25.17 13.36
N ASN A 245 7.73 -25.35 13.61
CA ASN A 245 8.79 -24.47 13.08
C ASN A 245 8.94 -24.49 11.54
N ASN A 246 8.18 -25.30 10.82
CA ASN A 246 8.24 -25.43 9.35
C ASN A 246 6.88 -25.79 8.76
N ILE A 247 6.11 -24.81 8.34
CA ILE A 247 4.82 -25.01 7.69
C ILE A 247 4.93 -24.64 6.22
N ASP A 248 4.44 -25.51 5.35
CA ASP A 248 4.11 -25.15 3.98
C ASP A 248 2.79 -24.34 3.98
N LEU A 249 2.93 -23.02 4.15
CA LEU A 249 1.81 -22.08 4.17
C LEU A 249 0.92 -22.22 2.92
N THR A 250 1.48 -22.49 1.75
CA THR A 250 0.73 -22.64 0.51
C THR A 250 -0.25 -23.79 0.61
N ARG A 251 0.21 -24.94 1.11
CA ARG A 251 -0.62 -26.14 1.30
C ARG A 251 -1.72 -25.93 2.33
N GLU A 252 -1.42 -25.22 3.42
CA GLU A 252 -2.38 -24.91 4.47
C GLU A 252 -3.45 -23.94 4.00
N ILE A 253 -3.06 -22.91 3.26
CA ILE A 253 -3.94 -21.94 2.63
C ILE A 253 -4.92 -22.63 1.67
N GLU A 254 -4.41 -23.52 0.82
CA GLU A 254 -5.26 -24.29 -0.10
C GLU A 254 -6.23 -25.20 0.66
N ALA A 255 -5.79 -25.83 1.75
CA ALA A 255 -6.65 -26.68 2.57
C ALA A 255 -7.79 -25.88 3.21
N LEU A 256 -7.48 -24.71 3.81
CA LEU A 256 -8.47 -23.81 4.40
C LEU A 256 -9.44 -23.23 3.37
N ALA A 257 -8.95 -22.88 2.17
CA ALA A 257 -9.77 -22.38 1.08
C ALA A 257 -10.75 -23.47 0.56
N ARG A 258 -10.30 -24.73 0.49
CA ARG A 258 -11.14 -25.88 0.13
C ARG A 258 -12.22 -26.17 1.17
N GLU A 259 -11.85 -26.09 2.46
CA GLU A 259 -12.78 -26.33 3.57
C GLU A 259 -13.86 -25.26 3.64
N LYS A 260 -13.50 -23.99 3.47
CA LYS A 260 -14.45 -22.86 3.44
C LYS A 260 -15.38 -22.93 2.22
N LYS A 261 -14.89 -23.31 1.04
CA LYS A 261 -15.71 -23.52 -0.15
C LYS A 261 -16.74 -24.65 0.02
N ARG A 262 -16.46 -25.61 0.90
CA ARG A 262 -17.35 -26.71 1.26
C ARG A 262 -18.44 -26.29 2.25
N ILE A 263 -18.16 -25.29 3.11
CA ILE A 263 -19.07 -24.83 4.18
C ILE A 263 -19.99 -23.69 3.69
N SER A 264 -19.51 -22.81 2.82
CA SER A 264 -20.27 -21.66 2.33
C SER A 264 -20.67 -21.84 0.87
N GLY A 265 -21.88 -22.32 0.65
CA GLY A 265 -22.47 -22.43 -0.70
C GLY A 265 -22.76 -21.09 -1.38
N MET A 266 -22.45 -19.95 -0.77
CA MET A 266 -22.59 -18.60 -1.34
C MET A 266 -21.50 -17.70 -0.74
N THR A 267 -20.52 -17.34 -1.55
CA THR A 267 -19.46 -16.42 -1.15
C THR A 267 -19.60 -15.09 -1.88
N ASP A 268 -19.65 -14.01 -1.15
CA ASP A 268 -19.36 -12.68 -1.68
C ASP A 268 -17.92 -12.67 -2.23
N THR A 269 -17.80 -12.49 -3.53
CA THR A 269 -16.52 -12.51 -4.26
C THR A 269 -15.53 -11.50 -3.68
N SER A 270 -16.01 -10.40 -3.11
CA SER A 270 -15.21 -9.34 -2.46
C SER A 270 -14.49 -9.82 -1.20
N GLN A 271 -15.17 -10.57 -0.32
CA GLN A 271 -14.57 -11.14 0.89
C GLN A 271 -13.54 -12.23 0.57
N HIS A 272 -13.80 -13.02 -0.48
CA HIS A 272 -12.88 -14.06 -0.91
C HIS A 272 -11.57 -13.46 -1.46
N ILE A 273 -11.66 -12.36 -2.21
CA ILE A 273 -10.49 -11.65 -2.73
C ILE A 273 -9.66 -11.07 -1.57
N GLN A 274 -10.27 -10.45 -0.55
CA GLN A 274 -9.57 -9.93 0.62
C GLN A 274 -8.83 -11.04 1.41
N GLN A 275 -9.43 -12.21 1.53
CA GLN A 275 -8.80 -13.36 2.18
C GLN A 275 -7.60 -13.88 1.37
N LEU A 276 -7.74 -13.99 0.05
CA LEU A 276 -6.64 -14.37 -0.82
C LEU A 276 -5.49 -13.34 -0.76
N GLU A 277 -5.81 -12.05 -0.77
CA GLU A 277 -4.81 -10.99 -0.64
C GLU A 277 -4.04 -11.07 0.68
N PHE A 278 -4.75 -11.28 1.80
CA PHE A 278 -4.10 -11.51 3.09
C PHE A 278 -3.13 -12.69 3.06
N LEU A 279 -3.51 -13.77 2.37
CA LEU A 279 -2.70 -14.98 2.26
C LEU A 279 -1.46 -14.80 1.36
N TYR A 280 -1.57 -13.95 0.32
CA TYR A 280 -0.46 -13.68 -0.62
C TYR A 280 0.50 -12.56 -0.15
N GLN A 281 0.16 -11.80 0.89
CA GLN A 281 1.05 -10.77 1.46
C GLN A 281 2.11 -11.34 2.41
N LYS A 282 2.17 -12.63 2.59
CA LYS A 282 3.05 -13.40 3.48
C LYS A 282 4.00 -14.30 2.74
#